data_e987f79228d4531cf5dd05d5ebb094ed
#
_entry.id   e987f79228d4531cf5dd05d5ebb094ed
#
_cell.length_a   1.000
_cell.length_b   1.000
_cell.length_c   1.000
_cell.angle_alpha   90.00
_cell.angle_beta   90.00
_cell.angle_gamma   90.00
#
_symmetry.space_group_name_H-M   'P 1'
#
loop_
_entity.id
_entity.type
_entity.pdbx_description
1 polymer ?
#
loop_
_entity_poly.entity_id
_entity_poly.type
_entity_poly.pdbx_seq_one_letter_code
_entity_poly.pdbx_strand_id
1 'polypeptide(L)'
;MGRVNRRGESDATIVVVHGDEPKPKRPDEPTDQETRQIVGVRSRAVFEELPNAGDGKDASPSALRELKLRAETDEMLRGKIAAATTPEPLRPALTRPLVDAWSMTALEIHTGRPDIAPWLRGWFEEDWQTTVVWRSHLPVREGVAEWPRPRTSTEKREVEDFFEAAPPHQGEKLETETYRVASWFQARANALLKRKRDAPKESDEGEDAAEGEASTADAPDAEEPETEQTTPARKLRRDDIVAFALSSGGDYGARFTLGDLVQERKGKAKDEFQDELVGKILVVDARLSGLKDGILDEASYGFPDTADGSTEWSTEAQFRVRRATSDDYESKKEDWRFEDDFVLRSDVNGDPEEWLVVEHYKSAAQSEDARSVSRPQELGKHQSWAEQRAQKIAAKVGLSGTAAKALALAASLHDEGKKAERWQRAFRAPREKDERGMYKIFAKTSGPINQAILDGYRHEFGSLPHVEENAEFKALPEAWRDLVLHLVAAHHGGARPLISTEGCEDAPRSALEDRARDVALRFARLQKDWGPWGLAWWEALLRAADQEASRDNEANVKALAPHREKI
;
A
#
# COMPACT_ATOMS: atom_id res chain seq x y z
N MET A 1 -17.02 -4.04 -12.03
CA MET A 1 -17.35 -3.16 -13.16
C MET A 1 -17.62 -1.70 -12.78
N GLY A 2 -18.21 -1.35 -11.66
CA GLY A 2 -18.62 0.03 -11.32
C GLY A 2 -17.52 1.10 -11.16
N ARG A 3 -16.25 0.79 -11.48
CA ARG A 3 -15.14 1.74 -11.38
C ARG A 3 -14.45 2.05 -12.71
N VAL A 4 -14.82 1.36 -13.78
CA VAL A 4 -14.25 1.59 -15.12
C VAL A 4 -14.87 2.85 -15.70
N ASN A 5 -14.04 3.74 -16.26
CA ASN A 5 -14.45 5.03 -16.83
C ASN A 5 -15.41 5.85 -15.93
N ARG A 6 -15.10 5.97 -14.65
CA ARG A 6 -15.96 6.61 -13.63
C ARG A 6 -16.24 8.09 -13.92
N ARG A 7 -15.37 8.76 -14.68
CA ARG A 7 -15.51 10.17 -15.06
C ARG A 7 -16.25 10.36 -16.37
N GLY A 8 -16.46 9.29 -17.17
CA GLY A 8 -17.12 9.37 -18.46
C GLY A 8 -16.36 10.15 -19.54
N GLU A 9 -15.04 10.31 -19.37
CA GLU A 9 -14.19 11.13 -20.24
C GLU A 9 -13.64 10.34 -21.44
N SER A 10 -13.76 9.02 -21.44
CA SER A 10 -13.26 8.13 -22.49
C SER A 10 -14.10 6.86 -22.60
N ASP A 11 -13.97 6.16 -23.71
CA ASP A 11 -14.49 4.81 -23.86
C ASP A 11 -13.58 3.82 -23.12
N ALA A 12 -14.18 2.84 -22.45
CA ALA A 12 -13.46 1.81 -21.74
C ALA A 12 -13.96 0.42 -22.14
N THR A 13 -13.03 -0.44 -22.50
CA THR A 13 -13.33 -1.83 -22.85
C THR A 13 -13.21 -2.72 -21.61
N ILE A 14 -14.21 -3.58 -21.38
CA ILE A 14 -14.20 -4.61 -20.37
C ILE A 14 -14.16 -5.96 -21.09
N VAL A 15 -13.12 -6.73 -20.86
CA VAL A 15 -12.99 -8.09 -21.38
C VAL A 15 -13.45 -9.07 -20.30
N VAL A 16 -14.46 -9.89 -20.65
CA VAL A 16 -14.95 -10.95 -19.76
C VAL A 16 -14.47 -12.29 -20.29
N VAL A 17 -13.59 -12.94 -19.51
CA VAL A 17 -13.10 -14.29 -19.81
C VAL A 17 -13.95 -15.29 -19.04
N HIS A 18 -14.41 -16.33 -19.72
CA HIS A 18 -15.18 -17.42 -19.09
C HIS A 18 -14.69 -18.77 -19.65
N GLY A 19 -14.76 -19.81 -18.83
CA GLY A 19 -14.53 -21.19 -19.26
C GLY A 19 -15.83 -21.88 -19.73
N ASP A 20 -15.73 -23.17 -19.96
CA ASP A 20 -16.90 -24.03 -20.20
C ASP A 20 -17.67 -24.31 -18.89
N GLU A 21 -18.96 -24.63 -19.03
CA GLU A 21 -19.78 -24.97 -17.85
C GLU A 21 -19.24 -26.26 -17.19
N PRO A 22 -18.87 -26.21 -15.92
CA PRO A 22 -18.34 -27.38 -15.23
C PRO A 22 -19.44 -28.44 -15.05
N LYS A 23 -19.04 -29.70 -15.04
CA LYS A 23 -19.93 -30.82 -14.69
C LYS A 23 -19.69 -31.16 -13.22
N PRO A 24 -20.56 -30.73 -12.30
CA PRO A 24 -20.37 -31.01 -10.88
C PRO A 24 -20.33 -32.51 -10.62
N LYS A 25 -19.49 -32.95 -9.70
CA LYS A 25 -19.41 -34.35 -9.27
C LYS A 25 -20.71 -34.81 -8.61
N ARG A 26 -21.40 -33.90 -7.96
CA ARG A 26 -22.73 -34.07 -7.35
C ARG A 26 -23.64 -32.96 -7.92
N PRO A 27 -24.47 -33.25 -8.94
CA PRO A 27 -25.33 -32.23 -9.57
C PRO A 27 -26.29 -31.55 -8.60
N ASP A 28 -26.76 -32.27 -7.58
CA ASP A 28 -27.74 -31.78 -6.59
C ASP A 28 -27.06 -30.97 -5.46
N GLU A 29 -25.72 -31.09 -5.30
CA GLU A 29 -24.93 -30.42 -4.28
C GLU A 29 -23.58 -29.96 -4.88
N PRO A 30 -23.59 -28.97 -5.81
CA PRO A 30 -22.34 -28.45 -6.33
C PRO A 30 -21.57 -27.71 -5.24
N THR A 31 -20.25 -27.78 -5.28
CA THR A 31 -19.39 -26.96 -4.41
C THR A 31 -19.59 -25.47 -4.71
N ASP A 32 -19.21 -24.59 -3.78
CA ASP A 32 -19.28 -23.14 -3.99
C ASP A 32 -18.47 -22.71 -5.21
N GLN A 33 -17.32 -23.34 -5.46
CA GLN A 33 -16.50 -23.10 -6.63
C GLN A 33 -17.22 -23.49 -7.93
N GLU A 34 -17.79 -24.70 -7.98
CA GLU A 34 -18.57 -25.17 -9.14
C GLU A 34 -19.79 -24.27 -9.37
N THR A 35 -20.49 -23.85 -8.31
CA THR A 35 -21.63 -22.92 -8.39
C THR A 35 -21.19 -21.58 -8.99
N ARG A 36 -20.06 -20.99 -8.56
CA ARG A 36 -19.53 -19.74 -9.13
C ARG A 36 -19.18 -19.88 -10.61
N GLN A 37 -18.57 -21.00 -11.01
CA GLN A 37 -18.24 -21.28 -12.40
C GLN A 37 -19.51 -21.41 -13.26
N ILE A 38 -20.51 -22.13 -12.79
CA ILE A 38 -21.81 -22.29 -13.47
C ILE A 38 -22.47 -20.93 -13.66
N VAL A 39 -22.54 -20.10 -12.61
CA VAL A 39 -23.11 -18.75 -12.68
C VAL A 39 -22.30 -17.86 -13.63
N GLY A 40 -20.97 -17.97 -13.63
CA GLY A 40 -20.08 -17.24 -14.53
C GLY A 40 -20.38 -17.56 -16.00
N VAL A 41 -20.53 -18.82 -16.36
CA VAL A 41 -20.88 -19.24 -17.72
C VAL A 41 -22.29 -18.76 -18.13
N ARG A 42 -23.27 -18.89 -17.23
CA ARG A 42 -24.64 -18.43 -17.47
C ARG A 42 -24.75 -16.91 -17.64
N SER A 43 -23.83 -16.15 -17.06
CA SER A 43 -23.72 -14.70 -17.25
C SER A 43 -23.56 -14.31 -18.71
N ARG A 44 -22.95 -15.17 -19.55
CA ARG A 44 -22.85 -14.95 -21.00
C ARG A 44 -24.22 -14.74 -21.65
N ALA A 45 -25.22 -15.56 -21.29
CA ALA A 45 -26.58 -15.43 -21.84
C ALA A 45 -27.24 -14.09 -21.48
N VAL A 46 -26.84 -13.46 -20.37
CA VAL A 46 -27.30 -12.13 -19.97
C VAL A 46 -26.53 -11.04 -20.74
N PHE A 47 -25.23 -11.20 -20.96
CA PHE A 47 -24.45 -10.26 -21.79
C PHE A 47 -24.92 -10.20 -23.22
N GLU A 48 -25.37 -11.31 -23.79
CA GLU A 48 -25.92 -11.34 -25.16
C GLU A 48 -27.21 -10.49 -25.31
N GLU A 49 -27.95 -10.23 -24.24
CA GLU A 49 -29.15 -9.39 -24.20
C GLU A 49 -28.84 -7.89 -24.19
N LEU A 50 -27.58 -7.50 -23.97
CA LEU A 50 -27.14 -6.10 -24.01
C LEU A 50 -27.12 -5.58 -25.46
N PRO A 51 -27.32 -4.27 -25.68
CA PRO A 51 -27.21 -3.66 -27.01
C PRO A 51 -25.83 -3.87 -27.61
N ASN A 52 -25.74 -4.00 -28.92
CA ASN A 52 -24.46 -4.06 -29.62
C ASN A 52 -23.78 -2.68 -29.62
N ALA A 53 -22.49 -2.65 -29.38
CA ALA A 53 -21.65 -1.46 -29.45
C ALA A 53 -20.30 -1.82 -30.09
N GLY A 54 -20.11 -1.44 -31.36
CA GLY A 54 -18.95 -1.86 -32.15
C GLY A 54 -18.83 -3.38 -32.21
N ASP A 55 -17.64 -3.92 -31.90
CA ASP A 55 -17.38 -5.37 -31.90
C ASP A 55 -17.84 -6.07 -30.61
N GLY A 56 -18.46 -5.35 -29.67
CA GLY A 56 -18.88 -5.85 -28.38
C GLY A 56 -20.31 -5.48 -28.00
N LYS A 57 -20.56 -5.42 -26.69
CA LYS A 57 -21.86 -5.07 -26.10
C LYS A 57 -21.73 -3.79 -25.27
N ASP A 58 -22.80 -2.98 -25.27
CA ASP A 58 -22.86 -1.81 -24.39
C ASP A 58 -23.12 -2.24 -22.94
N ALA A 59 -22.08 -2.18 -22.11
CA ALA A 59 -22.13 -2.44 -20.68
C ALA A 59 -22.22 -1.16 -19.84
N SER A 60 -22.65 -0.05 -20.43
CA SER A 60 -22.87 1.21 -19.73
C SER A 60 -23.90 1.06 -18.60
N PRO A 61 -23.87 1.90 -17.56
CA PRO A 61 -24.90 1.90 -16.53
C PRO A 61 -26.32 2.08 -17.07
N SER A 62 -26.46 2.81 -18.17
CA SER A 62 -27.76 3.05 -18.84
C SER A 62 -28.26 1.76 -19.49
N ALA A 63 -27.44 1.04 -20.25
CA ALA A 63 -27.80 -0.23 -20.88
C ALA A 63 -28.13 -1.31 -19.85
N LEU A 64 -27.36 -1.40 -18.77
CA LEU A 64 -27.62 -2.33 -17.65
C LEU A 64 -28.94 -1.99 -16.94
N ARG A 65 -29.26 -0.71 -16.76
CA ARG A 65 -30.54 -0.28 -16.19
C ARG A 65 -31.72 -0.65 -17.09
N GLU A 66 -31.57 -0.43 -18.39
CA GLU A 66 -32.62 -0.79 -19.37
C GLU A 66 -32.87 -2.31 -19.40
N LEU A 67 -31.77 -3.11 -19.35
CA LEU A 67 -31.88 -4.56 -19.23
C LEU A 67 -32.66 -4.97 -17.97
N LYS A 68 -32.43 -4.33 -16.82
CA LYS A 68 -33.22 -4.59 -15.61
C LYS A 68 -34.68 -4.22 -15.74
N LEU A 69 -35.00 -3.07 -16.36
CA LEU A 69 -36.39 -2.66 -16.59
C LEU A 69 -37.12 -3.60 -17.55
N ARG A 70 -36.46 -4.07 -18.61
CA ARG A 70 -37.01 -5.09 -19.51
C ARG A 70 -37.34 -6.37 -18.76
N ALA A 71 -36.48 -6.80 -17.83
CA ALA A 71 -36.71 -8.01 -17.04
C ALA A 71 -37.93 -7.92 -16.08
N GLU A 72 -38.45 -6.73 -15.81
CA GLU A 72 -39.70 -6.57 -15.04
C GLU A 72 -40.92 -7.17 -15.76
N THR A 73 -40.94 -7.09 -17.10
CA THR A 73 -42.05 -7.57 -17.93
C THR A 73 -41.70 -8.81 -18.75
N ASP A 74 -40.43 -9.14 -18.94
CA ASP A 74 -39.96 -10.31 -19.69
C ASP A 74 -39.55 -11.43 -18.75
N GLU A 75 -40.39 -12.47 -18.65
CA GLU A 75 -40.16 -13.61 -17.76
C GLU A 75 -38.94 -14.45 -18.19
N MET A 76 -38.70 -14.59 -19.50
CA MET A 76 -37.54 -15.31 -20.02
C MET A 76 -36.21 -14.60 -19.65
N LEU A 77 -36.16 -13.28 -19.82
CA LEU A 77 -35.01 -12.47 -19.45
C LEU A 77 -34.79 -12.48 -17.95
N ARG A 78 -35.86 -12.41 -17.17
CA ARG A 78 -35.79 -12.58 -15.70
C ARG A 78 -35.19 -13.92 -15.29
N GLY A 79 -35.58 -15.01 -15.95
CA GLY A 79 -35.05 -16.34 -15.74
C GLY A 79 -33.56 -16.41 -16.06
N LYS A 80 -33.10 -15.80 -17.18
CA LYS A 80 -31.66 -15.71 -17.51
C LYS A 80 -30.87 -14.95 -16.45
N ILE A 81 -31.37 -13.81 -16.01
CA ILE A 81 -30.73 -13.00 -14.96
C ILE A 81 -30.66 -13.77 -13.64
N ALA A 82 -31.74 -14.44 -13.24
CA ALA A 82 -31.78 -15.24 -12.02
C ALA A 82 -30.76 -16.41 -12.07
N ALA A 83 -30.69 -17.11 -13.22
CA ALA A 83 -29.72 -18.19 -13.42
C ALA A 83 -28.24 -17.72 -13.41
N ALA A 84 -28.01 -16.47 -13.80
CA ALA A 84 -26.69 -15.82 -13.81
C ALA A 84 -26.38 -15.07 -12.51
N THR A 85 -27.28 -15.07 -11.55
CA THR A 85 -27.09 -14.42 -10.25
C THR A 85 -26.57 -15.42 -9.23
N THR A 86 -25.45 -15.10 -8.60
CA THR A 86 -24.90 -15.91 -7.49
C THR A 86 -25.93 -15.99 -6.37
N PRO A 87 -26.19 -17.17 -5.80
CA PRO A 87 -27.05 -17.30 -4.63
C PRO A 87 -26.63 -16.34 -3.51
N GLU A 88 -27.61 -15.80 -2.80
CA GLU A 88 -27.32 -14.89 -1.70
C GLU A 88 -26.59 -15.65 -0.59
N PRO A 89 -25.38 -15.20 -0.20
CA PRO A 89 -24.61 -15.93 0.81
C PRO A 89 -25.27 -15.83 2.18
N LEU A 90 -25.17 -16.90 2.95
CA LEU A 90 -25.58 -16.89 4.35
C LEU A 90 -24.69 -15.93 5.14
N ARG A 91 -25.27 -14.85 5.63
CA ARG A 91 -24.57 -13.86 6.47
C ARG A 91 -24.99 -13.99 7.92
N PRO A 92 -24.04 -13.96 8.87
CA PRO A 92 -24.40 -13.93 10.28
C PRO A 92 -25.09 -12.62 10.65
N ALA A 93 -25.90 -12.62 11.70
CA ALA A 93 -26.56 -11.43 12.19
C ALA A 93 -25.53 -10.41 12.68
N LEU A 94 -25.67 -9.17 12.23
CA LEU A 94 -24.87 -8.05 12.72
C LEU A 94 -25.46 -7.54 14.03
N THR A 95 -24.67 -7.60 15.11
CA THR A 95 -25.09 -7.15 16.44
C THR A 95 -24.30 -5.93 16.89
N ARG A 96 -24.86 -5.12 17.77
CA ARG A 96 -24.22 -3.94 18.34
C ARG A 96 -22.85 -4.29 18.99
N PRO A 97 -22.72 -5.33 19.84
CA PRO A 97 -21.44 -5.69 20.43
C PRO A 97 -20.33 -6.02 19.42
N LEU A 98 -20.68 -6.62 18.29
CA LEU A 98 -19.71 -6.90 17.22
C LEU A 98 -19.19 -5.61 16.56
N VAL A 99 -20.11 -4.69 16.26
CA VAL A 99 -19.73 -3.38 15.70
C VAL A 99 -18.88 -2.58 16.69
N ASP A 100 -19.22 -2.61 17.97
CA ASP A 100 -18.43 -1.98 19.04
C ASP A 100 -17.02 -2.61 19.13
N ALA A 101 -16.89 -3.94 19.02
CA ALA A 101 -15.59 -4.62 19.01
C ALA A 101 -14.75 -4.25 17.77
N TRP A 102 -15.35 -4.17 16.59
CA TRP A 102 -14.64 -3.75 15.36
C TRP A 102 -14.26 -2.28 15.36
N SER A 103 -15.00 -1.41 16.07
CA SER A 103 -14.66 0.02 16.16
C SER A 103 -13.41 0.29 17.01
N MET A 104 -12.96 -0.67 17.81
CA MET A 104 -11.72 -0.57 18.60
C MET A 104 -10.47 -0.82 17.72
N THR A 105 -10.26 0.03 16.74
CA THR A 105 -9.25 -0.17 15.68
C THR A 105 -7.81 0.03 16.15
N ALA A 106 -7.57 0.68 17.28
CA ALA A 106 -6.24 0.84 17.85
C ALA A 106 -5.76 -0.40 18.65
N LEU A 107 -6.60 -1.44 18.79
CA LEU A 107 -6.21 -2.72 19.36
C LEU A 107 -5.80 -3.66 18.24
N GLU A 108 -4.53 -4.02 18.14
CA GLU A 108 -4.02 -5.00 17.17
C GLU A 108 -4.60 -6.39 17.44
N ILE A 109 -4.60 -6.80 18.71
CA ILE A 109 -5.15 -8.10 19.15
C ILE A 109 -6.33 -7.82 20.08
N HIS A 110 -7.49 -8.36 19.74
CA HIS A 110 -8.68 -8.30 20.56
C HIS A 110 -9.34 -9.67 20.64
N THR A 111 -9.30 -10.29 21.82
CA THR A 111 -9.98 -11.59 22.06
C THR A 111 -11.49 -11.39 21.90
N GLY A 112 -12.13 -12.22 21.09
CA GLY A 112 -13.57 -12.13 20.82
C GLY A 112 -13.96 -11.14 19.72
N ARG A 113 -12.99 -10.52 19.02
CA ARG A 113 -13.26 -9.80 17.78
C ARG A 113 -13.10 -10.74 16.59
N PRO A 114 -14.20 -11.24 16.00
CA PRO A 114 -14.12 -12.13 14.86
C PRO A 114 -13.69 -11.37 13.61
N ASP A 115 -13.21 -12.11 12.61
CA ASP A 115 -12.98 -11.56 11.28
C ASP A 115 -14.29 -11.00 10.69
N ILE A 116 -14.20 -9.86 10.01
CA ILE A 116 -15.34 -9.16 9.40
C ILE A 116 -15.83 -9.84 8.10
N ALA A 117 -14.99 -10.66 7.46
CA ALA A 117 -15.29 -11.26 6.16
C ALA A 117 -16.64 -11.96 6.08
N PRO A 118 -17.09 -12.79 7.07
CA PRO A 118 -18.39 -13.43 7.03
C PRO A 118 -19.59 -12.48 6.96
N TRP A 119 -19.47 -11.29 7.54
CA TRP A 119 -20.53 -10.24 7.50
C TRP A 119 -20.54 -9.47 6.19
N LEU A 120 -19.41 -9.38 5.50
CA LEU A 120 -19.30 -8.70 4.20
C LEU A 120 -19.68 -9.64 3.05
N ARG A 121 -19.17 -10.87 3.07
CA ARG A 121 -19.22 -11.82 1.95
C ARG A 121 -20.15 -13.01 2.22
N GLY A 122 -20.53 -13.25 3.47
CA GLY A 122 -21.21 -14.46 3.94
C GLY A 122 -20.25 -15.58 4.30
N TRP A 123 -20.81 -16.70 4.78
CA TRP A 123 -20.06 -17.92 5.01
C TRP A 123 -19.86 -18.65 3.68
N PHE A 124 -18.61 -18.72 3.22
CA PHE A 124 -18.21 -19.53 2.07
C PHE A 124 -16.74 -19.95 2.25
N GLU A 125 -16.38 -21.04 1.66
CA GLU A 125 -15.00 -21.46 1.60
C GLU A 125 -14.27 -20.54 0.61
N GLU A 126 -13.28 -19.79 1.10
CA GLU A 126 -12.36 -19.05 0.26
C GLU A 126 -11.22 -19.98 -0.17
N ASP A 127 -10.96 -20.03 -1.46
CA ASP A 127 -9.70 -20.59 -1.93
C ASP A 127 -8.58 -19.68 -1.41
N TRP A 128 -7.67 -20.28 -0.66
CA TRP A 128 -6.51 -19.57 -0.14
C TRP A 128 -5.72 -18.93 -1.27
N GLN A 129 -5.43 -17.63 -1.17
CA GLN A 129 -4.73 -16.87 -2.19
C GLN A 129 -3.34 -16.47 -1.74
N THR A 130 -2.45 -16.31 -2.74
CA THR A 130 -1.10 -15.80 -2.58
C THR A 130 -0.86 -14.77 -3.67
N THR A 131 -0.27 -13.65 -3.31
CA THR A 131 0.14 -12.62 -4.26
C THR A 131 1.59 -12.86 -4.67
N VAL A 132 1.90 -12.80 -5.96
CA VAL A 132 3.26 -12.90 -6.50
C VAL A 132 3.68 -11.56 -7.11
N VAL A 133 4.90 -11.13 -6.81
CA VAL A 133 5.51 -9.89 -7.27
C VAL A 133 6.93 -10.21 -7.75
N TRP A 134 7.32 -9.76 -8.94
CA TRP A 134 8.67 -9.93 -9.47
C TRP A 134 9.50 -8.67 -9.21
N ARG A 135 10.74 -8.86 -8.78
CA ARG A 135 11.70 -7.79 -8.54
C ARG A 135 13.07 -8.11 -9.13
N SER A 136 13.70 -7.14 -9.72
CA SER A 136 15.08 -7.22 -10.23
C SER A 136 16.11 -7.20 -9.10
N HIS A 137 15.75 -6.59 -7.97
CA HIS A 137 16.61 -6.43 -6.83
C HIS A 137 15.93 -6.99 -5.57
N LEU A 138 16.58 -7.99 -4.97
CA LEU A 138 16.19 -8.52 -3.66
C LEU A 138 17.24 -8.15 -2.62
N PRO A 139 16.87 -7.84 -1.36
CA PRO A 139 17.81 -7.53 -0.28
C PRO A 139 18.55 -8.80 0.18
N VAL A 140 19.54 -9.24 -0.61
CA VAL A 140 20.33 -10.45 -0.39
C VAL A 140 21.80 -10.11 -0.45
N ARG A 141 22.53 -10.29 0.67
CA ARG A 141 23.97 -10.06 0.73
C ARG A 141 24.74 -11.03 -0.17
N GLU A 142 25.65 -10.51 -0.97
CA GLU A 142 26.51 -11.29 -1.85
C GLU A 142 27.79 -11.73 -1.13
N GLY A 143 28.32 -12.91 -1.49
CA GLY A 143 29.61 -13.42 -0.94
C GLY A 143 29.52 -14.13 0.40
N VAL A 144 28.38 -14.17 1.04
CA VAL A 144 28.16 -14.92 2.27
C VAL A 144 27.70 -16.33 1.91
N ALA A 145 28.52 -17.36 2.18
CA ALA A 145 28.26 -18.75 1.81
C ALA A 145 26.99 -19.32 2.49
N GLU A 146 26.65 -18.81 3.64
CA GLU A 146 25.40 -19.08 4.35
C GLU A 146 24.84 -17.73 4.82
N TRP A 147 23.81 -17.23 4.15
CA TRP A 147 23.01 -16.20 4.77
C TRP A 147 22.42 -16.80 6.06
N PRO A 148 22.82 -16.33 7.24
CA PRO A 148 22.29 -16.90 8.46
C PRO A 148 20.77 -16.83 8.39
N ARG A 149 20.08 -17.91 8.77
CA ARG A 149 18.64 -17.80 9.05
C ARG A 149 18.49 -16.60 9.97
N PRO A 150 17.59 -15.64 9.72
CA PRO A 150 17.54 -14.41 10.51
C PRO A 150 17.35 -14.79 11.98
N ARG A 151 18.47 -14.89 12.67
CA ARG A 151 18.53 -15.21 14.10
C ARG A 151 18.61 -13.93 14.92
N THR A 152 18.91 -12.82 14.24
CA THR A 152 19.02 -11.51 14.90
C THR A 152 17.85 -10.63 14.46
N SER A 153 17.32 -9.87 15.39
CA SER A 153 16.29 -8.85 15.14
C SER A 153 16.74 -7.80 14.12
N THR A 154 18.05 -7.59 13.99
CA THR A 154 18.66 -6.60 13.09
C THR A 154 18.50 -6.98 11.61
N GLU A 155 18.83 -8.24 11.24
CA GLU A 155 18.73 -8.70 9.84
C GLU A 155 17.28 -8.74 9.34
N LYS A 156 16.37 -9.16 10.23
CA LYS A 156 14.94 -9.11 9.93
C LYS A 156 14.51 -7.68 9.63
N ARG A 157 14.94 -6.73 10.43
CA ARG A 157 14.59 -5.32 10.31
C ARG A 157 15.16 -4.70 9.03
N GLU A 158 16.39 -4.99 8.66
CA GLU A 158 16.99 -4.50 7.41
C GLU A 158 16.18 -4.91 6.17
N VAL A 159 15.68 -6.14 6.14
CA VAL A 159 14.81 -6.63 5.04
C VAL A 159 13.43 -5.95 5.09
N GLU A 160 12.87 -5.76 6.28
CA GLU A 160 11.58 -5.07 6.47
C GLU A 160 11.70 -3.59 6.07
N ASP A 161 12.75 -2.88 6.52
CA ASP A 161 13.01 -1.49 6.18
C ASP A 161 13.17 -1.31 4.65
N PHE A 162 13.89 -2.23 3.97
CA PHE A 162 14.02 -2.22 2.52
C PHE A 162 12.66 -2.37 1.79
N PHE A 163 11.82 -3.32 2.22
CA PHE A 163 10.50 -3.49 1.60
C PHE A 163 9.50 -2.41 2.03
N GLU A 164 9.71 -1.74 3.16
CA GLU A 164 8.96 -0.54 3.52
C GLU A 164 9.32 0.64 2.61
N ALA A 165 10.62 0.80 2.28
CA ALA A 165 11.09 1.81 1.35
C ALA A 165 10.68 1.51 -0.11
N ALA A 166 10.64 0.23 -0.52
CA ALA A 166 10.25 -0.21 -1.87
C ALA A 166 9.05 -1.17 -1.83
N PRO A 167 7.85 -0.71 -1.40
CA PRO A 167 6.72 -1.59 -1.16
C PRO A 167 6.17 -2.19 -2.47
N PRO A 168 5.57 -3.40 -2.41
CA PRO A 168 4.88 -3.99 -3.54
C PRO A 168 3.77 -3.08 -4.08
N HIS A 169 3.95 -2.55 -5.29
CA HIS A 169 2.97 -1.68 -5.95
C HIS A 169 1.75 -2.47 -6.43
N GLN A 170 0.58 -1.84 -6.44
CA GLN A 170 -0.66 -2.54 -6.80
C GLN A 170 -0.65 -3.09 -8.25
N GLY A 171 0.02 -2.40 -9.18
CA GLY A 171 0.11 -2.80 -10.58
C GLY A 171 0.99 -4.03 -10.84
N GLU A 172 1.92 -4.37 -9.92
CA GLU A 172 2.82 -5.53 -10.05
C GLU A 172 2.29 -6.80 -9.36
N LYS A 173 1.18 -6.71 -8.62
CA LYS A 173 0.61 -7.81 -7.85
C LYS A 173 -0.21 -8.75 -8.74
N LEU A 174 0.23 -10.00 -8.82
CA LEU A 174 -0.56 -11.09 -9.38
C LEU A 174 -1.09 -11.94 -8.23
N GLU A 175 -2.39 -11.88 -8.00
CA GLU A 175 -3.07 -12.64 -6.95
C GLU A 175 -3.79 -13.85 -7.57
N THR A 176 -3.51 -15.04 -7.06
CA THR A 176 -4.15 -16.30 -7.49
C THR A 176 -4.15 -17.33 -6.38
N GLU A 177 -4.78 -18.49 -6.64
CA GLU A 177 -4.91 -19.56 -5.64
C GLU A 177 -3.54 -20.07 -5.19
N THR A 178 -3.36 -20.22 -3.89
CA THR A 178 -2.08 -20.62 -3.25
C THR A 178 -1.53 -21.91 -3.83
N TYR A 179 -2.37 -22.91 -4.10
CA TYR A 179 -1.91 -24.19 -4.66
C TYR A 179 -1.31 -24.03 -6.06
N ARG A 180 -1.80 -23.09 -6.88
CA ARG A 180 -1.24 -22.76 -8.20
C ARG A 180 0.12 -22.10 -8.05
N VAL A 181 0.24 -21.13 -7.15
CA VAL A 181 1.52 -20.47 -6.85
C VAL A 181 2.55 -21.49 -6.38
N ALA A 182 2.19 -22.37 -5.43
CA ALA A 182 3.07 -23.40 -4.91
C ALA A 182 3.55 -24.36 -6.02
N SER A 183 2.64 -24.81 -6.89
CA SER A 183 2.96 -25.71 -8.02
C SER A 183 3.86 -25.02 -9.03
N TRP A 184 3.51 -23.81 -9.46
CA TRP A 184 4.30 -22.99 -10.37
C TRP A 184 5.71 -22.75 -9.82
N PHE A 185 5.82 -22.36 -8.55
CA PHE A 185 7.08 -22.02 -7.90
C PHE A 185 8.05 -23.22 -7.90
N GLN A 186 7.55 -24.42 -7.57
CA GLN A 186 8.31 -25.66 -7.64
C GLN A 186 8.69 -26.05 -9.08
N ALA A 187 7.76 -25.93 -10.02
CA ALA A 187 7.99 -26.27 -11.41
C ALA A 187 9.07 -25.36 -12.04
N ARG A 188 9.02 -24.05 -11.75
CA ARG A 188 10.02 -23.08 -12.21
C ARG A 188 11.42 -23.41 -11.68
N ALA A 189 11.55 -23.66 -10.37
CA ALA A 189 12.82 -24.02 -9.77
C ALA A 189 13.42 -25.31 -10.40
N ASN A 190 12.59 -26.33 -10.61
CA ASN A 190 12.99 -27.56 -11.26
C ASN A 190 13.44 -27.35 -12.71
N ALA A 191 12.71 -26.53 -13.49
CA ALA A 191 13.05 -26.24 -14.88
C ALA A 191 14.40 -25.51 -15.01
N LEU A 192 14.67 -24.55 -14.13
CA LEU A 192 15.94 -23.81 -14.10
C LEU A 192 17.14 -24.71 -13.77
N LEU A 193 16.99 -25.64 -12.83
CA LEU A 193 18.07 -26.58 -12.47
C LEU A 193 18.27 -27.70 -13.50
N LYS A 194 17.20 -28.17 -14.17
CA LYS A 194 17.32 -29.17 -15.28
C LYS A 194 18.06 -28.57 -16.47
N ARG A 195 17.71 -27.36 -16.90
CA ARG A 195 18.38 -26.67 -18.02
C ARG A 195 19.89 -26.54 -17.82
N LYS A 196 20.35 -26.49 -16.58
CA LYS A 196 21.77 -26.46 -16.23
C LYS A 196 22.46 -27.82 -16.43
N ARG A 197 21.72 -28.95 -16.34
CA ARG A 197 22.27 -30.31 -16.57
C ARG A 197 22.44 -30.61 -18.06
N ASP A 198 21.56 -30.06 -18.90
CA ASP A 198 21.51 -30.35 -20.33
C ASP A 198 22.33 -29.33 -21.17
N ALA A 199 22.89 -28.30 -20.58
CA ALA A 199 23.81 -27.38 -21.25
C ALA A 199 25.14 -28.10 -21.50
N PRO A 200 25.70 -28.08 -22.73
CA PRO A 200 27.01 -28.64 -23.01
C PRO A 200 28.03 -28.03 -22.03
N LYS A 201 28.87 -28.88 -21.44
CA LYS A 201 30.05 -28.41 -20.70
C LYS A 201 30.91 -27.64 -21.68
N GLU A 202 30.98 -26.32 -21.56
CA GLU A 202 32.04 -25.53 -22.19
C GLU A 202 33.34 -26.08 -21.65
N SER A 203 34.11 -26.70 -22.59
CA SER A 203 35.43 -27.20 -22.31
C SER A 203 36.33 -26.04 -21.95
N ASP A 204 36.90 -26.14 -20.75
CA ASP A 204 37.99 -25.32 -20.26
C ASP A 204 39.24 -25.69 -21.12
N GLU A 205 39.47 -25.00 -22.21
CA GLU A 205 40.72 -25.10 -23.01
C GLU A 205 41.14 -23.70 -23.46
N GLY A 206 42.22 -23.23 -22.81
CA GLY A 206 43.37 -22.61 -23.47
C GLY A 206 43.20 -21.17 -23.96
N GLU A 207 43.68 -20.26 -23.16
CA GLU A 207 44.33 -19.03 -23.66
C GLU A 207 45.48 -19.41 -24.58
N ASP A 208 45.44 -18.95 -25.83
CA ASP A 208 46.65 -18.51 -26.51
C ASP A 208 46.34 -17.50 -27.62
N ALA A 209 47.23 -16.52 -27.68
CA ALA A 209 47.20 -15.28 -28.40
C ALA A 209 47.21 -15.42 -29.93
N ALA A 210 46.60 -14.47 -30.63
CA ALA A 210 47.13 -13.95 -31.89
C ALA A 210 46.66 -12.51 -32.13
N GLU A 211 47.62 -11.63 -32.16
CA GLU A 211 47.54 -10.25 -32.67
C GLU A 211 47.28 -10.28 -34.18
N GLY A 212 46.48 -9.35 -34.65
CA GLY A 212 46.24 -9.15 -36.09
C GLY A 212 45.68 -7.76 -36.39
N GLU A 213 46.48 -6.97 -37.04
CA GLU A 213 46.45 -5.54 -37.32
C GLU A 213 45.21 -4.98 -38.03
N ALA A 214 44.94 -3.77 -37.71
CA ALA A 214 44.26 -2.61 -38.29
C ALA A 214 43.79 -2.66 -39.75
N SER A 215 42.57 -2.11 -39.95
CA SER A 215 42.24 -1.29 -41.10
C SER A 215 41.21 -0.22 -40.74
N THR A 216 41.62 1.01 -40.88
CA THR A 216 40.85 2.24 -40.78
C THR A 216 39.89 2.42 -41.94
N ALA A 217 38.63 2.76 -41.70
CA ALA A 217 37.82 3.53 -42.65
C ALA A 217 36.79 4.35 -41.87
N ASP A 218 36.90 5.66 -42.06
CA ASP A 218 36.00 6.72 -41.62
C ASP A 218 34.56 6.54 -42.09
N ALA A 219 33.61 6.75 -41.19
CA ALA A 219 32.25 7.22 -41.49
C ALA A 219 31.64 7.87 -40.24
N PRO A 220 30.71 8.82 -40.38
CA PRO A 220 30.55 9.94 -39.42
C PRO A 220 29.62 9.64 -38.26
N ASP A 221 29.83 10.41 -37.20
CA ASP A 221 29.08 10.45 -35.94
C ASP A 221 27.57 10.44 -36.14
N ALA A 222 26.95 9.37 -35.65
CA ALA A 222 25.56 9.39 -35.21
C ALA A 222 25.59 9.09 -33.70
N GLU A 223 25.17 10.02 -32.91
CA GLU A 223 24.95 9.84 -31.47
C GLU A 223 23.94 8.69 -31.25
N GLU A 224 24.44 7.53 -30.89
CA GLU A 224 23.61 6.42 -30.38
C GLU A 224 23.18 6.78 -28.96
N PRO A 225 21.89 6.56 -28.59
CA PRO A 225 21.46 6.74 -27.21
C PRO A 225 22.21 5.75 -26.31
N GLU A 226 22.76 6.26 -25.21
CA GLU A 226 23.41 5.47 -24.18
C GLU A 226 22.44 4.38 -23.65
N THR A 227 22.51 3.19 -24.22
CA THR A 227 21.91 1.99 -23.63
C THR A 227 22.71 1.65 -22.40
N GLU A 228 22.11 1.83 -21.20
CA GLU A 228 22.64 1.30 -19.94
C GLU A 228 23.07 -0.16 -20.15
N GLN A 229 24.36 -0.41 -19.98
CA GLN A 229 24.96 -1.75 -20.08
C GLN A 229 24.37 -2.61 -18.95
N THR A 230 23.33 -3.38 -19.27
CA THR A 230 22.84 -4.45 -18.40
C THR A 230 23.92 -5.53 -18.33
N THR A 231 24.61 -5.59 -17.19
CA THR A 231 25.49 -6.71 -16.85
C THR A 231 24.70 -8.01 -17.04
N PRO A 232 25.23 -9.03 -17.76
CA PRO A 232 24.49 -10.26 -18.00
C PRO A 232 24.12 -10.90 -16.67
N ALA A 233 22.82 -11.06 -16.43
CA ALA A 233 22.29 -11.55 -15.18
C ALA A 233 22.91 -12.93 -14.86
N ARG A 234 23.68 -13.02 -13.78
CA ARG A 234 24.30 -14.26 -13.30
C ARG A 234 23.24 -15.36 -13.19
N LYS A 235 23.53 -16.55 -13.73
CA LYS A 235 22.65 -17.72 -13.61
C LYS A 235 22.40 -18.10 -12.15
N LEU A 236 21.15 -18.33 -11.78
CA LEU A 236 20.76 -18.74 -10.43
C LEU A 236 21.45 -20.05 -10.01
N ARG A 237 21.93 -20.08 -8.77
CA ARG A 237 22.52 -21.26 -8.11
C ARG A 237 21.52 -21.86 -7.13
N ARG A 238 21.76 -23.10 -6.69
CA ARG A 238 20.87 -23.80 -5.76
C ARG A 238 20.70 -23.07 -4.42
N ASP A 239 21.74 -22.43 -3.95
CA ASP A 239 21.78 -21.75 -2.66
C ASP A 239 21.37 -20.27 -2.74
N ASP A 240 21.10 -19.76 -3.97
CA ASP A 240 20.65 -18.38 -4.12
C ASP A 240 19.22 -18.23 -3.54
N ILE A 241 19.02 -17.19 -2.74
CA ILE A 241 17.70 -16.77 -2.26
C ILE A 241 16.95 -16.21 -3.48
N VAL A 242 15.78 -16.75 -3.75
CA VAL A 242 14.98 -16.41 -4.93
C VAL A 242 13.62 -15.83 -4.58
N ALA A 243 13.25 -15.81 -3.30
CA ALA A 243 12.01 -15.18 -2.89
C ALA A 243 11.98 -14.86 -1.39
N PHE A 244 11.16 -13.85 -1.07
CA PHE A 244 10.72 -13.49 0.28
C PHE A 244 9.21 -13.57 0.37
N ALA A 245 8.68 -14.15 1.46
CA ALA A 245 7.26 -14.11 1.78
C ALA A 245 7.02 -13.04 2.84
N LEU A 246 6.22 -12.04 2.49
CA LEU A 246 5.82 -10.95 3.37
C LEU A 246 4.37 -11.13 3.83
N SER A 247 4.03 -10.61 5.00
CA SER A 247 2.64 -10.46 5.39
C SER A 247 1.93 -9.41 4.51
N SER A 248 0.61 -9.32 4.57
CA SER A 248 -0.13 -8.24 3.92
C SER A 248 0.24 -6.84 4.44
N GLY A 249 0.79 -6.76 5.65
CA GLY A 249 1.32 -5.54 6.26
C GLY A 249 2.78 -5.21 5.86
N GLY A 250 3.46 -6.10 5.13
CA GLY A 250 4.85 -5.92 4.72
C GLY A 250 5.88 -6.62 5.61
N ASP A 251 5.46 -7.20 6.75
CA ASP A 251 6.40 -7.85 7.67
C ASP A 251 7.02 -9.11 7.04
N TYR A 252 8.30 -9.29 7.30
CA TYR A 252 9.05 -10.47 6.88
C TYR A 252 8.54 -11.76 7.55
N GLY A 253 8.15 -12.74 6.74
CA GLY A 253 7.71 -14.05 7.19
C GLY A 253 8.73 -15.15 6.95
N ALA A 254 9.08 -15.38 5.68
CA ALA A 254 9.98 -16.45 5.27
C ALA A 254 10.79 -16.04 4.03
N ARG A 255 11.84 -16.83 3.74
CA ARG A 255 12.62 -16.74 2.51
C ARG A 255 12.81 -18.11 1.90
N PHE A 256 13.03 -18.17 0.61
CA PHE A 256 13.20 -19.41 -0.13
C PHE A 256 14.45 -19.36 -0.99
N THR A 257 15.30 -20.39 -0.87
CA THR A 257 16.38 -20.61 -1.82
C THR A 257 15.87 -21.43 -3.01
N LEU A 258 16.56 -21.37 -4.14
CA LEU A 258 16.21 -22.22 -5.29
C LEU A 258 16.26 -23.72 -4.91
N GLY A 259 17.16 -24.10 -3.98
CA GLY A 259 17.29 -25.46 -3.45
C GLY A 259 16.11 -25.92 -2.63
N ASP A 260 15.54 -25.03 -1.82
CA ASP A 260 14.35 -25.33 -1.01
C ASP A 260 13.14 -25.67 -1.88
N LEU A 261 13.04 -25.05 -3.04
CA LEU A 261 11.90 -25.22 -3.95
C LEU A 261 11.90 -26.53 -4.73
N VAL A 262 13.06 -27.14 -4.99
CA VAL A 262 13.16 -28.39 -5.76
C VAL A 262 12.96 -29.65 -4.93
N GLN A 263 12.77 -29.52 -3.61
CA GLN A 263 12.44 -30.66 -2.77
C GLN A 263 11.02 -31.15 -3.10
N GLU A 264 10.90 -32.45 -3.48
CA GLU A 264 9.59 -33.07 -3.60
C GLU A 264 8.90 -33.11 -2.23
N ARG A 265 7.80 -32.40 -2.12
CA ARG A 265 6.94 -32.39 -0.92
C ARG A 265 5.70 -33.23 -1.19
N LYS A 266 5.40 -34.20 -0.31
CA LYS A 266 4.22 -35.07 -0.41
C LYS A 266 3.47 -35.09 0.92
N GLY A 267 2.14 -35.25 0.85
CA GLY A 267 1.31 -35.28 2.04
C GLY A 267 1.48 -34.03 2.91
N LYS A 268 1.63 -34.20 4.20
CA LYS A 268 1.72 -33.13 5.20
C LYS A 268 2.76 -32.05 4.87
N ALA A 269 3.93 -32.42 4.33
CA ALA A 269 4.97 -31.46 3.96
C ALA A 269 4.57 -30.55 2.78
N LYS A 270 3.67 -31.02 1.90
CA LYS A 270 3.08 -30.20 0.84
C LYS A 270 2.08 -29.21 1.41
N ASP A 271 1.27 -29.66 2.34
CA ASP A 271 0.25 -28.83 2.99
C ASP A 271 0.96 -27.72 3.82
N GLU A 272 1.97 -28.08 4.61
CA GLU A 272 2.79 -27.11 5.37
C GLU A 272 3.45 -26.05 4.47
N PHE A 273 3.94 -26.42 3.28
CA PHE A 273 4.51 -25.45 2.34
C PHE A 273 3.44 -24.52 1.75
N GLN A 274 2.24 -25.03 1.48
CA GLN A 274 1.13 -24.19 1.05
C GLN A 274 0.68 -23.24 2.15
N ASP A 275 0.61 -23.72 3.40
CA ASP A 275 0.25 -22.91 4.56
C ASP A 275 1.23 -21.74 4.78
N GLU A 276 2.54 -21.94 4.48
CA GLU A 276 3.53 -20.85 4.52
C GLU A 276 3.25 -19.72 3.51
N LEU A 277 2.55 -20.03 2.42
CA LEU A 277 2.25 -19.08 1.34
C LEU A 277 0.87 -18.42 1.46
N VAL A 278 -0.03 -19.00 2.24
CA VAL A 278 -1.40 -18.51 2.39
C VAL A 278 -1.44 -17.06 2.87
N GLY A 279 -2.12 -16.20 2.10
CA GLY A 279 -2.29 -14.77 2.41
C GLY A 279 -1.00 -13.96 2.39
N LYS A 280 0.11 -14.51 1.85
CA LYS A 280 1.38 -13.83 1.76
C LYS A 280 1.56 -13.11 0.43
N ILE A 281 2.43 -12.10 0.45
CA ILE A 281 3.00 -11.49 -0.74
C ILE A 281 4.36 -12.14 -0.97
N LEU A 282 4.46 -12.92 -2.03
CA LEU A 282 5.68 -13.61 -2.43
C LEU A 282 6.46 -12.72 -3.40
N VAL A 283 7.50 -12.05 -2.91
CA VAL A 283 8.40 -11.23 -3.75
C VAL A 283 9.49 -12.14 -4.31
N VAL A 284 9.46 -12.36 -5.62
CA VAL A 284 10.36 -13.30 -6.32
C VAL A 284 11.39 -12.58 -7.18
N ASP A 285 12.56 -13.18 -7.29
CA ASP A 285 13.62 -12.73 -8.19
C ASP A 285 13.15 -12.82 -9.66
N ALA A 286 13.28 -11.73 -10.40
CA ALA A 286 12.87 -11.68 -11.82
C ALA A 286 13.55 -12.75 -12.67
N ARG A 287 14.74 -13.23 -12.27
CA ARG A 287 15.44 -14.35 -12.92
C ARG A 287 14.71 -15.69 -12.84
N LEU A 288 13.74 -15.85 -11.93
CA LEU A 288 12.83 -17.00 -11.95
C LEU A 288 11.95 -16.98 -13.19
N SER A 289 11.66 -15.79 -13.74
CA SER A 289 10.76 -15.67 -14.90
C SER A 289 9.37 -16.28 -14.62
N GLY A 290 8.75 -16.96 -15.56
CA GLY A 290 7.48 -17.68 -15.30
C GLY A 290 6.24 -16.79 -15.29
N LEU A 291 6.33 -15.60 -15.88
CA LEU A 291 5.21 -14.69 -16.15
C LEU A 291 5.08 -14.51 -17.67
N LYS A 292 3.87 -14.61 -18.18
CA LYS A 292 3.56 -14.32 -19.58
C LYS A 292 2.18 -13.65 -19.66
N ASP A 293 2.11 -12.51 -20.29
CA ASP A 293 0.87 -11.76 -20.50
C ASP A 293 0.04 -11.56 -19.20
N GLY A 294 0.73 -11.34 -18.06
CA GLY A 294 0.10 -11.16 -16.75
C GLY A 294 -0.40 -12.43 -16.07
N ILE A 295 -0.03 -13.62 -16.56
CA ILE A 295 -0.46 -14.93 -16.04
C ILE A 295 0.77 -15.77 -15.68
N LEU A 296 0.67 -16.61 -14.63
CA LEU A 296 1.69 -17.60 -14.29
C LEU A 296 1.84 -18.61 -15.45
N ASP A 297 3.05 -18.72 -16.01
CA ASP A 297 3.40 -19.66 -17.08
C ASP A 297 4.72 -20.37 -16.76
N GLU A 298 4.65 -21.65 -16.42
CA GLU A 298 5.82 -22.46 -16.09
C GLU A 298 6.84 -22.55 -17.23
N ALA A 299 6.38 -22.41 -18.48
CA ALA A 299 7.21 -22.51 -19.68
C ALA A 299 7.84 -21.17 -20.11
N SER A 300 7.42 -20.05 -19.57
CA SER A 300 7.96 -18.74 -19.91
C SER A 300 9.34 -18.53 -19.30
N TYR A 301 10.32 -18.10 -20.14
CA TYR A 301 11.69 -17.79 -19.76
C TYR A 301 12.06 -16.33 -20.01
N GLY A 302 11.13 -15.51 -20.47
CA GLY A 302 11.31 -14.07 -20.60
C GLY A 302 11.46 -13.41 -19.22
N PHE A 303 12.34 -12.41 -19.11
CA PHE A 303 12.42 -11.58 -17.91
C PHE A 303 11.17 -10.70 -17.86
N PRO A 304 10.41 -10.73 -16.76
CA PRO A 304 9.31 -9.80 -16.59
C PRO A 304 9.84 -8.39 -16.35
N ASP A 305 9.13 -7.38 -16.85
CA ASP A 305 9.35 -6.01 -16.42
C ASP A 305 9.01 -5.88 -14.95
N THR A 306 9.85 -5.17 -14.20
CA THR A 306 9.73 -5.03 -12.74
C THR A 306 9.62 -3.57 -12.34
N ALA A 307 8.87 -3.29 -11.29
CA ALA A 307 8.67 -1.93 -10.79
C ALA A 307 9.97 -1.26 -10.33
N ASP A 308 10.94 -2.05 -9.86
CA ASP A 308 12.24 -1.59 -9.37
C ASP A 308 13.32 -1.50 -10.45
N GLY A 309 13.13 -2.14 -11.59
CA GLY A 309 14.14 -2.22 -12.67
C GLY A 309 13.79 -1.47 -13.95
N SER A 310 12.50 -1.17 -14.20
CA SER A 310 12.05 -0.50 -15.42
C SER A 310 11.91 1.01 -15.20
N THR A 311 12.42 1.82 -16.14
CA THR A 311 12.31 3.29 -16.06
C THR A 311 10.85 3.76 -16.17
N GLU A 312 10.02 3.07 -16.96
CA GLU A 312 8.60 3.42 -17.11
C GLU A 312 7.81 3.09 -15.84
N TRP A 313 8.02 1.88 -15.29
CA TRP A 313 7.33 1.42 -14.09
C TRP A 313 7.77 2.16 -12.83
N SER A 314 9.04 2.53 -12.70
CA SER A 314 9.53 3.25 -11.52
C SER A 314 8.86 4.61 -11.35
N THR A 315 8.47 5.27 -12.45
CA THR A 315 7.71 6.53 -12.39
C THR A 315 6.29 6.32 -11.86
N GLU A 316 5.63 5.22 -12.23
CA GLU A 316 4.29 4.87 -11.75
C GLU A 316 4.31 4.34 -10.31
N ALA A 317 5.28 3.47 -9.99
CA ALA A 317 5.50 2.94 -8.65
C ALA A 317 6.03 4.00 -7.67
N GLN A 318 6.57 5.11 -8.20
CA GLN A 318 7.10 6.23 -7.44
C GLN A 318 8.38 5.92 -6.65
N PHE A 319 9.01 4.78 -6.90
CA PHE A 319 10.32 4.42 -6.39
C PHE A 319 11.15 3.69 -7.45
N ARG A 320 12.44 3.63 -7.24
CA ARG A 320 13.35 2.76 -7.99
C ARG A 320 14.41 2.19 -7.05
N VAL A 321 14.99 1.06 -7.46
CA VAL A 321 16.13 0.46 -6.79
C VAL A 321 17.28 0.41 -7.75
N ARG A 322 18.48 0.78 -7.30
CA ARG A 322 19.69 0.68 -8.11
C ARG A 322 20.84 0.10 -7.30
N ARG A 323 21.73 -0.60 -7.94
CA ARG A 323 23.02 -0.94 -7.37
C ARG A 323 23.91 0.30 -7.35
N ALA A 324 24.64 0.50 -6.29
CA ALA A 324 25.56 1.62 -6.10
C ALA A 324 26.86 1.16 -5.47
N THR A 325 27.95 1.79 -5.87
CA THR A 325 29.27 1.72 -5.24
C THR A 325 29.56 3.05 -4.54
N SER A 326 30.70 3.16 -3.85
CA SER A 326 31.09 4.43 -3.19
C SER A 326 31.14 5.62 -4.14
N ASP A 327 31.44 5.39 -5.42
CA ASP A 327 31.60 6.47 -6.41
C ASP A 327 30.26 7.01 -6.94
N ASP A 328 29.21 6.23 -6.91
CA ASP A 328 27.89 6.56 -7.44
C ASP A 328 26.75 6.39 -6.40
N TYR A 329 27.11 6.29 -5.12
CA TYR A 329 26.14 6.17 -4.04
C TYR A 329 25.16 7.34 -3.98
N GLU A 330 25.66 8.57 -4.13
CA GLU A 330 24.79 9.75 -4.20
C GLU A 330 24.13 9.89 -5.56
N SER A 331 22.82 10.04 -5.59
CA SER A 331 22.08 10.22 -6.83
C SER A 331 22.41 11.57 -7.48
N LYS A 332 22.81 11.52 -8.77
CA LYS A 332 23.02 12.72 -9.60
C LYS A 332 21.73 13.19 -10.29
N LYS A 333 20.62 12.46 -10.15
CA LYS A 333 19.34 12.79 -10.79
C LYS A 333 18.49 13.67 -9.87
N GLU A 334 18.19 14.89 -10.27
CA GLU A 334 17.47 15.89 -9.48
C GLU A 334 16.04 15.48 -9.08
N ASP A 335 15.39 14.59 -9.84
CA ASP A 335 14.01 14.16 -9.61
C ASP A 335 13.86 13.04 -8.58
N TRP A 336 14.95 12.42 -8.17
CA TRP A 336 14.98 11.31 -7.23
C TRP A 336 15.63 11.73 -5.92
N ARG A 337 15.14 11.19 -4.81
CA ARG A 337 15.70 11.39 -3.48
C ARG A 337 16.02 10.03 -2.85
N PHE A 338 17.09 9.98 -2.10
CA PHE A 338 17.42 8.85 -1.24
C PHE A 338 16.30 8.60 -0.23
N GLU A 339 15.93 7.34 -0.05
CA GLU A 339 14.98 6.89 0.97
C GLU A 339 15.63 5.91 1.94
N ASP A 340 16.24 4.83 1.41
CA ASP A 340 16.88 3.80 2.23
C ASP A 340 17.97 3.08 1.43
N ASP A 341 18.82 2.29 2.10
CA ASP A 341 19.81 1.43 1.45
C ASP A 341 19.93 0.06 2.12
N PHE A 342 20.43 -0.90 1.35
CA PHE A 342 20.75 -2.24 1.83
C PHE A 342 22.14 -2.63 1.36
N VAL A 343 23.03 -3.00 2.30
CA VAL A 343 24.40 -3.41 1.98
C VAL A 343 24.40 -4.77 1.27
N LEU A 344 24.77 -4.77 -0.02
CA LEU A 344 24.89 -5.98 -0.82
C LEU A 344 26.20 -6.74 -0.54
N ARG A 345 27.30 -6.02 -0.48
CA ARG A 345 28.63 -6.58 -0.30
C ARG A 345 29.47 -5.71 0.61
N SER A 346 30.27 -6.37 1.43
CA SER A 346 31.30 -5.75 2.27
C SER A 346 32.66 -6.34 1.93
N ASP A 347 33.71 -5.58 2.20
CA ASP A 347 35.10 -6.02 2.09
C ASP A 347 35.46 -7.04 3.20
N VAL A 348 36.72 -7.48 3.19
CA VAL A 348 37.25 -8.45 4.18
C VAL A 348 37.30 -7.90 5.63
N ASN A 349 37.17 -6.58 5.81
CA ASN A 349 37.15 -5.92 7.11
C ASN A 349 35.70 -5.69 7.59
N GLY A 350 34.72 -5.92 6.73
CA GLY A 350 33.30 -5.68 7.01
C GLY A 350 32.81 -4.31 6.56
N ASP A 351 33.65 -3.50 5.89
CA ASP A 351 33.25 -2.20 5.38
C ASP A 351 32.42 -2.37 4.10
N PRO A 352 31.29 -1.67 3.97
CA PRO A 352 30.41 -1.78 2.81
C PRO A 352 31.09 -1.31 1.51
N GLU A 353 30.99 -2.09 0.44
CA GLU A 353 31.51 -1.78 -0.89
C GLU A 353 30.41 -1.56 -1.93
N GLU A 354 29.27 -2.22 -1.78
CA GLU A 354 28.16 -2.18 -2.74
C GLU A 354 26.82 -2.21 -2.01
N TRP A 355 25.87 -1.40 -2.49
CA TRP A 355 24.54 -1.23 -1.89
C TRP A 355 23.43 -1.43 -2.92
N LEU A 356 22.24 -1.79 -2.45
CA LEU A 356 20.98 -1.47 -3.12
C LEU A 356 20.48 -0.14 -2.53
N VAL A 357 20.40 0.89 -3.35
CA VAL A 357 19.88 2.19 -2.95
C VAL A 357 18.45 2.31 -3.43
N VAL A 358 17.53 2.55 -2.50
CA VAL A 358 16.12 2.85 -2.78
C VAL A 358 15.96 4.36 -2.87
N GLU A 359 15.38 4.82 -3.95
CA GLU A 359 15.11 6.22 -4.20
C GLU A 359 13.65 6.43 -4.56
N HIS A 360 13.04 7.46 -3.99
CA HIS A 360 11.67 7.85 -4.28
C HIS A 360 11.60 9.03 -5.23
N TYR A 361 10.61 9.01 -6.13
CA TYR A 361 10.36 10.11 -7.03
C TYR A 361 9.83 11.32 -6.25
N LYS A 362 10.38 12.50 -6.47
CA LYS A 362 10.08 13.71 -5.68
C LYS A 362 8.62 14.16 -5.72
N SER A 363 7.83 13.70 -6.70
CA SER A 363 6.39 13.96 -6.77
C SER A 363 5.54 12.95 -5.98
N ALA A 364 6.14 11.89 -5.45
CA ALA A 364 5.45 10.88 -4.67
C ALA A 364 4.96 11.48 -3.35
N ALA A 365 3.65 11.64 -3.22
CA ALA A 365 3.02 12.01 -1.97
C ALA A 365 2.91 10.77 -1.07
N GLN A 366 3.85 10.61 -0.16
CA GLN A 366 3.74 9.61 0.89
C GLN A 366 2.75 10.10 1.95
N SER A 367 2.17 9.25 2.72
CA SER A 367 1.09 9.39 3.72
C SER A 367 0.47 10.79 3.93
N GLU A 368 -0.73 10.91 4.46
CA GLU A 368 -1.39 12.23 4.65
C GLU A 368 -0.53 13.22 5.46
N ASP A 369 0.30 12.72 6.39
CA ASP A 369 1.25 13.53 7.18
C ASP A 369 2.58 13.78 6.48
N ALA A 370 3.02 12.86 5.60
CA ALA A 370 4.24 12.97 4.82
C ALA A 370 4.02 13.62 3.44
N ARG A 371 2.81 14.04 3.10
CA ARG A 371 2.56 14.82 1.87
C ARG A 371 3.38 16.09 1.90
N SER A 372 4.51 16.07 1.22
CA SER A 372 5.30 17.27 0.99
C SER A 372 4.43 18.25 0.22
N VAL A 373 4.11 19.36 0.83
CA VAL A 373 3.50 20.50 0.14
C VAL A 373 4.59 21.24 -0.63
N SER A 374 4.24 21.82 -1.76
CA SER A 374 5.17 22.60 -2.58
C SER A 374 5.76 23.81 -1.82
N ARG A 375 5.16 24.21 -0.71
CA ARG A 375 5.63 25.28 0.19
C ARG A 375 5.26 24.97 1.65
N PRO A 376 6.12 25.38 2.62
CA PRO A 376 5.80 25.28 4.04
C PRO A 376 4.49 25.98 4.39
N GLN A 377 3.68 25.36 5.25
CA GLN A 377 2.40 25.90 5.70
C GLN A 377 2.47 26.25 7.19
N GLU A 378 2.25 27.53 7.52
CA GLU A 378 2.20 27.98 8.91
C GLU A 378 1.01 27.33 9.65
N LEU A 379 1.24 26.87 10.89
CA LEU A 379 0.26 26.16 11.70
C LEU A 379 -1.03 26.97 11.91
N GLY A 380 -0.91 28.25 12.31
CA GLY A 380 -2.07 29.09 12.58
C GLY A 380 -2.95 29.33 11.34
N LYS A 381 -2.34 29.39 10.14
CA LYS A 381 -3.11 29.51 8.89
C LYS A 381 -3.86 28.22 8.58
N HIS A 382 -3.18 27.07 8.71
CA HIS A 382 -3.80 25.77 8.50
C HIS A 382 -5.00 25.57 9.42
N GLN A 383 -4.85 25.80 10.72
CA GLN A 383 -5.89 25.69 11.72
C GLN A 383 -7.08 26.61 11.42
N SER A 384 -6.82 27.86 11.02
CA SER A 384 -7.88 28.80 10.63
C SER A 384 -8.67 28.32 9.41
N TRP A 385 -8.00 27.74 8.41
CA TRP A 385 -8.69 27.16 7.26
C TRP A 385 -9.47 25.91 7.63
N ALA A 386 -8.92 25.03 8.47
CA ALA A 386 -9.62 23.84 8.94
C ALA A 386 -10.91 24.23 9.72
N GLU A 387 -10.84 25.25 10.58
CA GLU A 387 -12.00 25.79 11.27
C GLU A 387 -13.07 26.30 10.30
N GLN A 388 -12.70 27.13 9.32
CA GLN A 388 -13.62 27.66 8.32
C GLN A 388 -14.27 26.56 7.50
N ARG A 389 -13.52 25.50 7.16
CA ARG A 389 -14.05 24.33 6.45
C ARG A 389 -14.99 23.53 7.34
N ALA A 390 -14.65 23.32 8.60
CA ALA A 390 -15.53 22.67 9.57
C ALA A 390 -16.88 23.41 9.74
N GLN A 391 -16.86 24.74 9.81
CA GLN A 391 -18.08 25.57 9.85
C GLN A 391 -18.92 25.39 8.57
N LYS A 392 -18.32 25.39 7.38
CA LYS A 392 -19.02 25.15 6.11
C LYS A 392 -19.61 23.74 6.04
N ILE A 393 -18.84 22.73 6.46
CA ILE A 393 -19.31 21.35 6.52
C ILE A 393 -20.47 21.23 7.49
N ALA A 394 -20.34 21.78 8.72
CA ALA A 394 -21.40 21.79 9.70
C ALA A 394 -22.71 22.37 9.15
N ALA A 395 -22.65 23.52 8.47
CA ALA A 395 -23.82 24.12 7.84
C ALA A 395 -24.44 23.21 6.76
N LYS A 396 -23.62 22.58 5.90
CA LYS A 396 -24.10 21.68 4.83
C LYS A 396 -24.78 20.42 5.36
N VAL A 397 -24.33 19.89 6.49
CA VAL A 397 -24.91 18.68 7.11
C VAL A 397 -25.99 19.02 8.16
N GLY A 398 -26.35 20.30 8.31
CA GLY A 398 -27.41 20.74 9.21
C GLY A 398 -27.03 20.82 10.69
N LEU A 399 -25.74 20.81 11.04
CA LEU A 399 -25.29 21.03 12.41
C LEU A 399 -25.43 22.51 12.80
N SER A 400 -25.89 22.77 14.01
CA SER A 400 -26.06 24.12 14.55
C SER A 400 -25.71 24.20 16.04
N GLY A 401 -25.66 25.40 16.60
CA GLY A 401 -25.46 25.62 18.03
C GLY A 401 -24.13 25.00 18.54
N THR A 402 -24.21 24.28 19.65
CA THR A 402 -23.05 23.68 20.31
C THR A 402 -22.36 22.62 19.46
N ALA A 403 -23.12 21.87 18.64
CA ALA A 403 -22.57 20.84 17.73
C ALA A 403 -21.62 21.44 16.69
N ALA A 404 -22.05 22.51 16.01
CA ALA A 404 -21.22 23.21 15.02
C ALA A 404 -19.98 23.86 15.68
N LYS A 405 -20.15 24.44 16.88
CA LYS A 405 -19.03 25.00 17.64
C LYS A 405 -18.00 23.95 18.04
N ALA A 406 -18.46 22.78 18.52
CA ALA A 406 -17.56 21.70 18.92
C ALA A 406 -16.71 21.20 17.71
N LEU A 407 -17.32 21.02 16.54
CA LEU A 407 -16.59 20.62 15.33
C LEU A 407 -15.58 21.69 14.88
N ALA A 408 -15.97 22.95 14.85
CA ALA A 408 -15.11 24.06 14.48
C ALA A 408 -13.93 24.20 15.45
N LEU A 409 -14.18 24.08 16.74
CA LEU A 409 -13.14 24.12 17.78
C LEU A 409 -12.20 22.92 17.69
N ALA A 410 -12.69 21.72 17.46
CA ALA A 410 -11.83 20.56 17.21
C ALA A 410 -10.93 20.80 16.01
N ALA A 411 -11.45 21.36 14.90
CA ALA A 411 -10.69 21.67 13.71
C ALA A 411 -9.65 22.77 13.91
N SER A 412 -9.92 23.78 14.78
CA SER A 412 -8.95 24.84 15.08
C SER A 412 -7.81 24.40 16.00
N LEU A 413 -7.97 23.27 16.73
CA LEU A 413 -7.02 22.82 17.74
C LEU A 413 -6.40 21.45 17.48
N HIS A 414 -6.78 20.75 16.39
CA HIS A 414 -6.37 19.36 16.17
C HIS A 414 -4.84 19.17 16.07
N ASP A 415 -4.16 20.17 15.57
CA ASP A 415 -2.72 20.17 15.27
C ASP A 415 -1.85 20.92 16.30
N GLU A 416 -2.39 21.33 17.45
CA GLU A 416 -1.65 22.08 18.47
C GLU A 416 -0.35 21.41 18.91
N GLY A 417 -0.32 20.08 18.97
CA GLY A 417 0.87 19.29 19.30
C GLY A 417 2.03 19.43 18.32
N LYS A 418 1.77 19.93 17.10
CA LYS A 418 2.84 20.26 16.13
C LYS A 418 3.72 21.43 16.59
N LYS A 419 3.33 22.16 17.65
CA LYS A 419 4.18 23.16 18.30
C LYS A 419 5.39 22.56 19.01
N ALA A 420 5.40 21.27 19.32
CA ALA A 420 6.52 20.60 19.96
C ALA A 420 7.81 20.79 19.14
N GLU A 421 8.91 21.16 19.81
CA GLU A 421 10.21 21.37 19.13
C GLU A 421 10.67 20.13 18.37
N ARG A 422 10.45 18.95 18.96
CA ARG A 422 10.72 17.65 18.35
C ARG A 422 10.02 17.53 16.98
N TRP A 423 8.73 17.88 16.89
CA TRP A 423 7.98 17.87 15.65
C TRP A 423 8.58 18.82 14.61
N GLN A 424 8.83 20.08 14.99
CA GLN A 424 9.40 21.08 14.10
C GLN A 424 10.78 20.67 13.55
N ARG A 425 11.59 20.01 14.38
CA ARG A 425 12.90 19.47 13.97
C ARG A 425 12.76 18.27 13.04
N ALA A 426 11.86 17.33 13.34
CA ALA A 426 11.62 16.15 12.51
C ALA A 426 11.13 16.53 11.12
N PHE A 427 10.32 17.57 11.01
CA PHE A 427 9.82 18.14 9.75
C PHE A 427 10.80 19.09 9.04
N ARG A 428 11.98 19.35 9.63
CA ARG A 428 12.95 20.33 9.09
C ARG A 428 12.28 21.69 8.83
N ALA A 429 11.45 22.14 9.77
CA ALA A 429 10.72 23.40 9.65
C ALA A 429 11.69 24.58 9.41
N PRO A 430 11.36 25.49 8.48
CA PRO A 430 12.15 26.68 8.25
C PRO A 430 12.30 27.52 9.52
N ARG A 431 13.51 27.98 9.83
CA ARG A 431 13.77 28.86 10.98
C ARG A 431 13.49 30.33 10.65
N GLU A 432 12.26 30.60 10.25
CA GLU A 432 11.78 31.95 9.97
C GLU A 432 11.23 32.59 11.24
N LYS A 433 11.42 33.91 11.36
CA LYS A 433 10.83 34.71 12.43
C LYS A 433 9.66 35.54 11.91
N ASP A 434 8.66 35.72 12.74
CA ASP A 434 7.57 36.65 12.49
C ASP A 434 8.00 38.12 12.75
N GLU A 435 7.09 39.07 12.54
CA GLU A 435 7.34 40.51 12.76
C GLU A 435 7.67 40.86 14.24
N ARG A 436 7.33 39.96 15.17
CA ARG A 436 7.61 40.11 16.61
C ARG A 436 8.93 39.42 17.02
N GLY A 437 9.66 38.83 16.06
CA GLY A 437 10.92 38.12 16.30
C GLY A 437 10.76 36.71 16.85
N MET A 438 9.53 36.17 16.91
CA MET A 438 9.25 34.78 17.34
C MET A 438 9.38 33.83 16.15
N TYR A 439 9.87 32.62 16.41
CA TYR A 439 9.93 31.60 15.36
C TYR A 439 8.52 31.17 14.93
N LYS A 440 8.31 31.14 13.60
CA LYS A 440 7.09 30.62 13.02
C LYS A 440 6.99 29.11 13.25
N ILE A 441 5.79 28.62 13.50
CA ILE A 441 5.46 27.21 13.67
C ILE A 441 4.79 26.72 12.38
N PHE A 442 5.23 25.57 11.86
CA PHE A 442 4.75 25.04 10.60
C PHE A 442 3.94 23.75 10.83
N ALA A 443 2.79 23.65 10.17
CA ALA A 443 1.96 22.43 10.14
C ALA A 443 2.49 21.43 9.12
N LYS A 444 3.02 21.92 7.99
CA LYS A 444 3.55 21.10 6.89
C LYS A 444 4.78 21.76 6.29
N THR A 445 5.73 20.96 5.83
CA THR A 445 6.94 21.43 5.15
C THR A 445 7.19 20.63 3.87
N SER A 446 8.10 21.09 3.02
CA SER A 446 8.56 20.35 1.85
C SER A 446 9.68 19.40 2.26
N GLY A 447 9.42 18.11 2.32
CA GLY A 447 10.43 17.10 2.60
C GLY A 447 9.94 15.97 3.50
N PRO A 448 10.70 14.87 3.61
CA PRO A 448 10.35 13.74 4.44
C PRO A 448 10.49 14.08 5.92
N ILE A 449 9.67 13.43 6.74
CA ILE A 449 9.76 13.47 8.19
C ILE A 449 10.94 12.59 8.63
N ASN A 450 11.79 13.10 9.52
CA ASN A 450 12.81 12.29 10.15
C ASN A 450 12.20 11.51 11.32
N GLN A 451 11.88 10.23 11.09
CA GLN A 451 11.25 9.35 12.08
C GLN A 451 12.12 9.13 13.32
N ALA A 452 13.44 9.08 13.16
CA ALA A 452 14.35 8.91 14.30
C ALA A 452 14.31 10.11 15.27
N ILE A 453 14.11 11.33 14.76
CA ILE A 453 13.92 12.51 15.60
C ILE A 453 12.52 12.50 16.22
N LEU A 454 11.52 12.05 15.46
CA LEU A 454 10.14 11.99 15.93
C LEU A 454 9.97 11.00 17.09
N ASP A 455 10.69 9.85 17.03
CA ASP A 455 10.78 8.85 18.12
C ASP A 455 9.39 8.44 18.65
N GLY A 456 8.47 8.13 17.73
CA GLY A 456 7.10 7.72 18.07
C GLY A 456 6.15 8.84 18.52
N TYR A 457 6.60 10.11 18.58
CA TYR A 457 5.77 11.22 19.02
C TYR A 457 4.51 11.39 18.18
N ARG A 458 3.36 11.39 18.85
CA ARG A 458 2.04 11.62 18.28
C ARG A 458 1.58 13.03 18.60
N HIS A 459 1.51 13.90 17.59
CA HIS A 459 1.04 15.28 17.80
C HIS A 459 -0.43 15.35 18.21
N GLU A 460 -1.25 14.35 17.84
CA GLU A 460 -2.63 14.22 18.28
C GLU A 460 -2.73 14.12 19.80
N PHE A 461 -1.83 13.32 20.41
CA PHE A 461 -1.73 13.21 21.86
C PHE A 461 -1.15 14.47 22.50
N GLY A 462 -0.12 15.04 21.88
CA GLY A 462 0.49 16.31 22.31
C GLY A 462 -0.42 17.53 22.16
N SER A 463 -1.50 17.45 21.36
CA SER A 463 -2.50 18.52 21.25
C SER A 463 -3.43 18.62 22.47
N LEU A 464 -3.66 17.52 23.18
CA LEU A 464 -4.68 17.44 24.23
C LEU A 464 -4.50 18.48 25.35
N PRO A 465 -3.31 18.70 25.93
CA PRO A 465 -3.13 19.75 26.96
C PRO A 465 -3.49 21.15 26.46
N HIS A 466 -3.14 21.47 25.21
CA HIS A 466 -3.45 22.76 24.62
C HIS A 466 -4.95 22.96 24.43
N VAL A 467 -5.69 21.90 24.08
CA VAL A 467 -7.15 21.92 23.99
C VAL A 467 -7.76 22.17 25.37
N GLU A 468 -7.28 21.47 26.39
CA GLU A 468 -7.78 21.59 27.76
C GLU A 468 -7.55 22.99 28.38
N GLU A 469 -6.50 23.69 27.94
CA GLU A 469 -6.22 25.06 28.38
C GLU A 469 -7.06 26.12 27.65
N ASN A 470 -7.66 25.79 26.52
CA ASN A 470 -8.42 26.72 25.70
C ASN A 470 -9.69 27.21 26.39
N ALA A 471 -9.94 28.52 26.37
CA ALA A 471 -11.07 29.14 27.05
C ALA A 471 -12.43 28.74 26.45
N GLU A 472 -12.52 28.64 25.13
CA GLU A 472 -13.76 28.22 24.44
C GLU A 472 -14.09 26.77 24.73
N PHE A 473 -13.07 25.91 24.80
CA PHE A 473 -13.21 24.52 25.19
C PHE A 473 -13.77 24.41 26.62
N LYS A 474 -13.22 25.16 27.56
CA LYS A 474 -13.68 25.16 28.96
C LYS A 474 -15.14 25.62 29.10
N ALA A 475 -15.61 26.46 28.18
CA ALA A 475 -17.00 26.96 28.17
C ALA A 475 -17.99 25.95 27.56
N LEU A 476 -17.54 24.86 26.92
CA LEU A 476 -18.43 23.83 26.40
C LEU A 476 -19.03 22.96 27.52
N PRO A 477 -20.26 22.42 27.32
CA PRO A 477 -20.79 21.37 28.19
C PRO A 477 -19.89 20.12 28.17
N GLU A 478 -19.84 19.38 29.27
CA GLU A 478 -18.92 18.26 29.48
C GLU A 478 -18.99 17.20 28.36
N ALA A 479 -20.18 16.79 27.95
CA ALA A 479 -20.35 15.82 26.87
C ALA A 479 -19.74 16.28 25.54
N TRP A 480 -19.73 17.58 25.26
CA TRP A 480 -19.13 18.17 24.08
C TRP A 480 -17.61 18.32 24.22
N ARG A 481 -17.12 18.55 25.45
CA ARG A 481 -15.68 18.55 25.73
C ARG A 481 -15.06 17.18 25.47
N ASP A 482 -15.72 16.11 25.93
CA ASP A 482 -15.27 14.73 25.61
C ASP A 482 -15.21 14.49 24.10
N LEU A 483 -16.21 14.94 23.34
CA LEU A 483 -16.20 14.80 21.87
C LEU A 483 -15.05 15.57 21.23
N VAL A 484 -14.80 16.82 21.59
CA VAL A 484 -13.70 17.64 21.04
C VAL A 484 -12.35 16.97 21.30
N LEU A 485 -12.07 16.55 22.55
CA LEU A 485 -10.82 15.87 22.89
C LEU A 485 -10.65 14.55 22.14
N HIS A 486 -11.73 13.79 21.94
CA HIS A 486 -11.67 12.57 21.17
C HIS A 486 -11.38 12.86 19.69
N LEU A 487 -12.06 13.82 19.09
CA LEU A 487 -11.84 14.18 17.69
C LEU A 487 -10.39 14.59 17.44
N VAL A 488 -9.80 15.38 18.34
CA VAL A 488 -8.39 15.76 18.28
C VAL A 488 -7.46 14.56 18.43
N ALA A 489 -7.74 13.64 19.37
CA ALA A 489 -6.90 12.46 19.58
C ALA A 489 -7.01 11.43 18.46
N ALA A 490 -8.16 11.36 17.74
CA ALA A 490 -8.49 10.30 16.81
C ALA A 490 -8.32 10.67 15.32
N HIS A 491 -7.97 11.95 14.98
CA HIS A 491 -8.02 12.42 13.58
C HIS A 491 -7.07 11.69 12.62
N HIS A 492 -6.01 11.05 13.14
CA HIS A 492 -5.14 10.14 12.38
C HIS A 492 -5.39 8.65 12.64
N GLY A 493 -6.52 8.29 13.22
CA GLY A 493 -6.95 6.89 13.40
C GLY A 493 -6.52 6.24 14.71
N GLY A 494 -5.79 6.96 15.59
CA GLY A 494 -5.49 6.53 16.96
C GLY A 494 -6.68 6.69 17.93
N ALA A 495 -6.44 6.50 19.25
CA ALA A 495 -7.40 6.74 20.35
C ALA A 495 -8.72 5.93 20.27
N ARG A 496 -8.69 4.72 19.66
CA ARG A 496 -9.84 3.81 19.54
C ARG A 496 -9.53 2.39 20.08
N PRO A 497 -9.38 2.17 21.38
CA PRO A 497 -9.29 3.16 22.47
C PRO A 497 -7.88 3.65 22.78
N LEU A 498 -6.82 3.00 22.28
CA LEU A 498 -5.44 3.26 22.68
C LEU A 498 -4.78 4.37 21.86
N ILE A 499 -3.87 5.09 22.51
CA ILE A 499 -2.97 6.05 21.89
C ILE A 499 -1.58 5.89 22.51
N SER A 500 -0.51 5.95 21.68
CA SER A 500 0.86 5.89 22.18
C SER A 500 1.26 7.17 22.90
N THR A 501 2.04 7.02 23.97
CA THR A 501 2.68 8.11 24.72
C THR A 501 4.15 8.29 24.36
N GLU A 502 4.67 7.47 23.44
CA GLU A 502 6.06 7.50 23.01
C GLU A 502 6.44 8.88 22.45
N GLY A 503 7.67 9.28 22.70
CA GLY A 503 8.20 10.56 22.23
C GLY A 503 7.55 11.81 22.86
N CYS A 504 6.53 11.70 23.70
CA CYS A 504 5.92 12.83 24.38
C CYS A 504 6.71 13.18 25.65
N GLU A 505 7.16 14.42 25.77
CA GLU A 505 8.03 14.93 26.84
C GLU A 505 7.41 16.13 27.58
N ASP A 506 6.12 16.42 27.35
CA ASP A 506 5.42 17.58 27.92
C ASP A 506 5.03 17.40 29.40
N ALA A 507 5.11 16.16 29.91
CA ALA A 507 4.77 15.83 31.29
C ALA A 507 5.56 14.60 31.76
N PRO A 508 5.64 14.34 33.10
CA PRO A 508 6.17 13.11 33.64
C PRO A 508 5.41 11.87 33.11
N ARG A 509 6.12 10.74 33.01
CA ARG A 509 5.55 9.49 32.45
C ARG A 509 4.24 9.07 33.08
N SER A 510 4.11 9.17 34.42
CA SER A 510 2.86 8.84 35.10
C SER A 510 1.66 9.72 34.66
N ALA A 511 1.90 11.02 34.43
CA ALA A 511 0.87 11.92 33.93
C ALA A 511 0.50 11.65 32.46
N LEU A 512 1.47 11.21 31.65
CA LEU A 512 1.21 10.77 30.26
C LEU A 512 0.37 9.48 30.25
N GLU A 513 0.69 8.52 31.12
CA GLU A 513 -0.09 7.28 31.28
C GLU A 513 -1.52 7.55 31.76
N ASP A 514 -1.70 8.49 32.70
CA ASP A 514 -3.02 8.93 33.16
C ASP A 514 -3.83 9.59 32.01
N ARG A 515 -3.21 10.47 31.23
CA ARG A 515 -3.82 11.08 30.05
C ARG A 515 -4.23 10.05 29.00
N ALA A 516 -3.37 9.05 28.72
CA ALA A 516 -3.68 7.96 27.79
C ALA A 516 -4.84 7.09 28.29
N ARG A 517 -4.91 6.82 29.61
CA ARG A 517 -6.05 6.14 30.22
C ARG A 517 -7.33 6.94 30.06
N ASP A 518 -7.29 8.26 30.24
CA ASP A 518 -8.45 9.12 30.06
C ASP A 518 -8.94 9.14 28.62
N VAL A 519 -8.03 9.05 27.61
CA VAL A 519 -8.40 8.87 26.20
C VAL A 519 -9.20 7.59 26.01
N ALA A 520 -8.76 6.47 26.57
CA ALA A 520 -9.46 5.19 26.45
C ALA A 520 -10.85 5.22 27.13
N LEU A 521 -10.94 5.79 28.33
CA LEU A 521 -12.21 5.92 29.04
C LEU A 521 -13.19 6.88 28.32
N ARG A 522 -12.67 7.93 27.72
CA ARG A 522 -13.44 8.90 26.91
C ARG A 522 -14.02 8.21 25.67
N PHE A 523 -13.22 7.41 24.96
CA PHE A 523 -13.72 6.63 23.83
C PHE A 523 -14.89 5.73 24.26
N ALA A 524 -14.77 5.02 25.37
CA ALA A 524 -15.84 4.15 25.86
C ALA A 524 -17.12 4.91 26.21
N ARG A 525 -17.02 6.11 26.84
CA ARG A 525 -18.18 6.97 27.10
C ARG A 525 -18.85 7.43 25.80
N LEU A 526 -18.06 7.97 24.87
CA LEU A 526 -18.57 8.46 23.60
C LEU A 526 -19.16 7.34 22.72
N GLN A 527 -18.58 6.15 22.74
CA GLN A 527 -19.14 4.98 22.05
C GLN A 527 -20.50 4.59 22.60
N LYS A 528 -20.71 4.74 23.91
CA LYS A 528 -22.02 4.55 24.56
C LYS A 528 -23.03 5.61 24.12
N ASP A 529 -22.61 6.89 24.09
CA ASP A 529 -23.51 8.03 23.84
C ASP A 529 -23.86 8.19 22.35
N TRP A 530 -22.86 8.12 21.46
CA TRP A 530 -23.00 8.34 20.01
C TRP A 530 -23.12 7.03 19.22
N GLY A 531 -22.70 5.93 19.79
CA GLY A 531 -22.51 4.67 19.05
C GLY A 531 -21.31 4.73 18.10
N PRO A 532 -20.88 3.55 17.59
CA PRO A 532 -19.72 3.45 16.72
C PRO A 532 -19.90 4.24 15.41
N TRP A 533 -21.08 4.21 14.82
CA TRP A 533 -21.38 4.92 13.58
C TRP A 533 -21.47 6.44 13.77
N GLY A 534 -22.09 6.88 14.84
CA GLY A 534 -22.17 8.31 15.16
C GLY A 534 -20.81 8.90 15.46
N LEU A 535 -19.97 8.19 16.22
CA LEU A 535 -18.62 8.63 16.54
C LEU A 535 -17.74 8.68 15.28
N ALA A 536 -17.77 7.64 14.44
CA ALA A 536 -17.06 7.61 13.16
C ALA A 536 -17.51 8.72 12.20
N TRP A 537 -18.80 9.08 12.24
CA TRP A 537 -19.32 10.20 11.44
C TRP A 537 -18.73 11.53 11.89
N TRP A 538 -18.63 11.81 13.20
CA TRP A 538 -17.98 12.99 13.73
C TRP A 538 -16.50 13.08 13.33
N GLU A 539 -15.77 11.97 13.43
CA GLU A 539 -14.38 11.88 13.01
C GLU A 539 -14.22 12.16 11.51
N ALA A 540 -15.13 11.62 10.67
CA ALA A 540 -15.14 11.87 9.25
C ALA A 540 -15.36 13.35 8.89
N LEU A 541 -16.18 14.09 9.65
CA LEU A 541 -16.39 15.52 9.45
C LEU A 541 -15.12 16.33 9.73
N LEU A 542 -14.42 16.04 10.84
CA LEU A 542 -13.16 16.70 11.16
C LEU A 542 -12.11 16.40 10.09
N ARG A 543 -11.95 15.13 9.72
CA ARG A 543 -11.00 14.71 8.67
C ARG A 543 -11.28 15.37 7.32
N ALA A 544 -12.55 15.51 6.94
CA ALA A 544 -12.93 16.22 5.72
C ALA A 544 -12.54 17.71 5.78
N ALA A 545 -12.71 18.36 6.94
CA ALA A 545 -12.34 19.76 7.14
C ALA A 545 -10.82 19.96 6.99
N ASP A 546 -10.02 19.11 7.62
CA ASP A 546 -8.55 19.14 7.53
C ASP A 546 -8.07 18.90 6.10
N GLN A 547 -8.60 17.88 5.40
CA GLN A 547 -8.25 17.58 4.01
C GLN A 547 -8.61 18.73 3.06
N GLU A 548 -9.78 19.35 3.22
CA GLU A 548 -10.16 20.53 2.43
C GLU A 548 -9.24 21.72 2.70
N ALA A 549 -8.85 21.97 3.95
CA ALA A 549 -7.90 23.03 4.31
C ALA A 549 -6.53 22.81 3.66
N SER A 550 -6.07 21.57 3.60
CA SER A 550 -4.83 21.19 2.93
C SER A 550 -4.85 21.46 1.42
N ARG A 551 -5.98 21.17 0.75
CA ARG A 551 -6.17 21.45 -0.70
C ARG A 551 -6.22 22.94 -1.01
N ASP A 552 -6.83 23.74 -0.13
CA ASP A 552 -6.90 25.20 -0.33
C ASP A 552 -5.51 25.84 -0.34
N ASN A 553 -4.58 25.33 0.45
CA ASN A 553 -3.20 25.78 0.42
C ASN A 553 -2.55 25.57 -0.96
N GLU A 554 -2.77 24.41 -1.56
CA GLU A 554 -2.24 24.09 -2.89
C GLU A 554 -2.89 24.92 -4.01
N ALA A 555 -4.20 25.16 -3.92
CA ALA A 555 -4.94 25.95 -4.91
C ALA A 555 -4.53 27.44 -4.87
N ASN A 556 -4.34 28.02 -3.68
CA ASN A 556 -3.89 29.39 -3.51
C ASN A 556 -2.44 29.58 -4.04
N VAL A 557 -1.60 28.56 -3.92
CA VAL A 557 -0.23 28.58 -4.47
C VAL A 557 -0.24 28.58 -6.01
N LYS A 558 -1.13 27.82 -6.64
CA LYS A 558 -1.27 27.81 -8.12
C LYS A 558 -1.80 29.13 -8.67
N ALA A 559 -2.68 29.82 -7.93
CA ALA A 559 -3.23 31.12 -8.31
C ALA A 559 -2.21 32.27 -8.18
N LEU A 560 -1.20 32.11 -7.31
CA LEU A 560 -0.14 33.12 -7.07
C LEU A 560 1.13 32.86 -7.89
N ALA A 561 1.25 31.74 -8.59
CA ALA A 561 2.36 31.49 -9.48
C ALA A 561 2.22 32.38 -10.73
N PRO A 562 3.18 33.28 -11.06
CA PRO A 562 3.09 34.06 -12.28
C PRO A 562 3.09 33.11 -13.47
N HIS A 563 2.16 33.33 -14.41
CA HIS A 563 2.17 32.69 -15.71
C HIS A 563 3.59 32.86 -16.31
N ARG A 564 4.38 31.78 -16.27
CA ARG A 564 5.55 31.70 -17.14
C ARG A 564 4.98 31.50 -18.54
N GLU A 565 4.92 32.62 -19.28
CA GLU A 565 4.71 32.57 -20.72
C GLU A 565 5.72 31.61 -21.33
N LYS A 566 5.18 30.69 -22.12
CA LYS A 566 5.97 29.85 -23.01
C LYS A 566 6.62 30.76 -24.03
N ILE A 567 7.94 30.91 -23.94
CA ILE A 567 8.78 31.40 -25.06
C ILE A 567 9.38 30.15 -25.71
#